data_2d2ecf039b54eea534e6a7fa88f54a58
#
_entry.id   2d2ecf039b54eea534e6a7fa88f54a58
#
_cell.length_a   1.000
_cell.length_b   1.000
_cell.length_c   1.000
_cell.angle_alpha   90.00
_cell.angle_beta   90.00
_cell.angle_gamma   90.00
#
_symmetry.space_group_name_H-M   'P 1'
#
loop_
_entity.id
_entity.type
_entity.pdbx_description
1 polymer ?
#
loop_
_entity_poly.entity_id
_entity_poly.type
_entity_poly.pdbx_seq_one_letter_code
_entity_poly.pdbx_strand_id
1 'polypeptide(L)'
;MSEFKSVIAVKDHGKIDVRLKQMMDSRGISRNYLARASNTRFEVIDKWYRNDVEKMDLDILARICYVLECDPSDLIRYEHP
;
A
#
# COMPACT_ATOMS: atom_id res chain seq x y z
N MET A 1 30.08 -1.69 13.72
CA MET A 1 29.05 -0.77 13.24
C MET A 1 28.65 -1.16 11.84
N SER A 2 27.33 -1.22 11.60
CA SER A 2 26.87 -1.59 10.28
C SER A 2 26.92 -0.39 9.34
N GLU A 3 27.26 -0.65 8.08
CA GLU A 3 27.23 0.35 7.05
C GLU A 3 25.87 0.34 6.37
N PHE A 4 25.43 1.52 5.91
CA PHE A 4 24.22 1.59 5.12
C PHE A 4 24.47 1.02 3.72
N LYS A 5 23.51 0.25 3.25
CA LYS A 5 23.57 -0.28 1.89
C LYS A 5 23.32 0.85 0.89
N SER A 6 23.97 0.76 -0.25
CA SER A 6 23.81 1.76 -1.32
C SER A 6 23.05 1.16 -2.49
N VAL A 7 22.04 1.90 -2.99
CA VAL A 7 21.32 1.51 -4.20
C VAL A 7 22.25 1.55 -5.41
N ILE A 8 23.27 2.40 -5.38
CA ILE A 8 24.24 2.50 -6.48
C ILE A 8 25.08 1.24 -6.57
N ALA A 9 25.42 0.64 -5.42
CA ALA A 9 26.31 -0.51 -5.36
C ALA A 9 25.59 -1.84 -5.58
N VAL A 10 24.27 -1.90 -5.44
CA VAL A 10 23.48 -3.12 -5.59
C VAL A 10 22.44 -2.96 -6.67
N LYS A 11 22.23 -4.02 -7.46
CA LYS A 11 21.29 -3.99 -8.57
C LYS A 11 19.84 -4.15 -8.09
N ASP A 12 19.65 -4.93 -7.04
CA ASP A 12 18.32 -5.19 -6.49
C ASP A 12 18.25 -4.66 -5.07
N HIS A 13 17.38 -3.69 -4.86
CA HIS A 13 17.19 -3.07 -3.56
C HIS A 13 15.89 -3.51 -2.89
N GLY A 14 15.21 -4.54 -3.45
CA GLY A 14 13.92 -4.97 -2.94
C GLY A 14 12.79 -4.07 -3.44
N LYS A 15 11.64 -4.24 -2.82
CA LYS A 15 10.46 -3.45 -3.23
C LYS A 15 9.50 -3.28 -2.06
N ILE A 16 8.59 -2.33 -2.20
CA ILE A 16 7.48 -2.15 -1.27
C ILE A 16 6.27 -2.88 -1.84
N ASP A 17 5.64 -3.69 -1.01
CA ASP A 17 4.47 -4.48 -1.36
C ASP A 17 3.25 -3.82 -0.70
N VAL A 18 2.23 -3.50 -1.49
CA VAL A 18 0.98 -2.94 -0.98
C VAL A 18 0.01 -4.09 -0.73
N ARG A 19 -0.38 -4.25 0.52
CA ARG A 19 -1.16 -5.39 1.00
C ARG A 19 -2.64 -5.08 1.18
N LEU A 20 -3.14 -4.11 0.45
CA LEU A 20 -4.54 -3.70 0.57
C LEU A 20 -5.50 -4.84 0.21
N LYS A 21 -5.19 -5.60 -0.85
CA LYS A 21 -6.03 -6.72 -1.27
C LYS A 21 -6.24 -7.72 -0.14
N GLN A 22 -5.16 -8.11 0.52
CA GLN A 22 -5.23 -9.08 1.60
C GLN A 22 -6.10 -8.59 2.75
N MET A 23 -5.96 -7.31 3.10
CA MET A 23 -6.76 -6.74 4.17
C MET A 23 -8.24 -6.63 3.80
N MET A 24 -8.53 -6.16 2.59
CA MET A 24 -9.90 -6.01 2.12
C MET A 24 -10.59 -7.36 2.02
N ASP A 25 -9.90 -8.34 1.43
CA ASP A 25 -10.46 -9.69 1.25
C ASP A 25 -10.75 -10.34 2.60
N SER A 26 -9.86 -10.15 3.59
CA SER A 26 -10.05 -10.71 4.92
C SER A 26 -11.24 -10.10 5.66
N ARG A 27 -11.62 -8.88 5.30
CA ARG A 27 -12.73 -8.15 5.92
C ARG A 27 -14.00 -8.15 5.08
N GLY A 28 -13.97 -8.73 3.89
CA GLY A 28 -15.12 -8.76 2.99
C GLY A 28 -15.50 -7.39 2.47
N ILE A 29 -14.53 -6.49 2.29
CA ILE A 29 -14.76 -5.13 1.83
C ILE A 29 -14.49 -5.04 0.33
N SER A 30 -15.46 -4.49 -0.42
CA SER A 30 -15.31 -4.31 -1.86
C SER A 30 -14.53 -3.04 -2.20
N ARG A 31 -13.92 -3.03 -3.39
CA ARG A 31 -13.21 -1.83 -3.88
C ARG A 31 -14.17 -0.66 -4.03
N ASN A 32 -15.39 -0.91 -4.51
CA ASN A 32 -16.40 0.14 -4.64
C ASN A 32 -16.76 0.76 -3.29
N TYR A 33 -16.92 -0.06 -2.28
CA TYR A 33 -17.21 0.44 -0.93
C TYR A 33 -16.06 1.31 -0.42
N LEU A 34 -14.83 0.82 -0.53
CA LEU A 34 -13.67 1.58 -0.04
C LEU A 34 -13.51 2.90 -0.79
N ALA A 35 -13.71 2.89 -2.11
CA ALA A 35 -13.61 4.11 -2.91
C ALA A 35 -14.61 5.16 -2.43
N ARG A 36 -15.86 4.77 -2.21
CA ARG A 36 -16.87 5.71 -1.72
C ARG A 36 -16.60 6.16 -0.29
N ALA A 37 -16.28 5.21 0.59
CA ALA A 37 -16.07 5.53 2.01
C ALA A 37 -14.86 6.44 2.22
N SER A 38 -13.83 6.29 1.39
CA SER A 38 -12.62 7.11 1.47
C SER A 38 -12.68 8.36 0.61
N ASN A 39 -13.80 8.58 -0.09
CA ASN A 39 -13.94 9.68 -1.06
C ASN A 39 -12.77 9.71 -2.05
N THR A 40 -12.46 8.56 -2.60
CA THR A 40 -11.35 8.36 -3.52
C THR A 40 -11.88 7.71 -4.80
N ARG A 41 -11.28 8.04 -5.93
CA ARG A 41 -11.68 7.46 -7.21
C ARG A 41 -11.48 5.96 -7.21
N PHE A 42 -12.39 5.23 -7.85
CA PHE A 42 -12.30 3.79 -7.95
C PHE A 42 -10.97 3.34 -8.58
N GLU A 43 -10.54 4.03 -9.64
CA GLU A 43 -9.30 3.66 -10.35
C GLU A 43 -8.09 3.73 -9.43
N VAL A 44 -8.07 4.66 -8.49
CA VAL A 44 -6.98 4.79 -7.52
C VAL A 44 -7.01 3.63 -6.55
N ILE A 45 -8.18 3.32 -5.98
CA ILE A 45 -8.32 2.18 -5.07
C ILE A 45 -7.99 0.88 -5.79
N ASP A 46 -8.40 0.75 -7.05
CA ASP A 46 -8.11 -0.44 -7.84
C ASP A 46 -6.61 -0.65 -8.05
N LYS A 47 -5.85 0.42 -8.29
CA LYS A 47 -4.40 0.33 -8.39
C LYS A 47 -3.77 -0.16 -7.08
N TRP A 48 -4.23 0.37 -5.96
CA TRP A 48 -3.74 -0.06 -4.65
C TRP A 48 -4.09 -1.52 -4.40
N TYR A 49 -5.32 -1.91 -4.75
CA TYR A 49 -5.78 -3.30 -4.59
C TYR A 49 -4.91 -4.26 -5.41
N ARG A 50 -4.54 -3.88 -6.62
CA ARG A 50 -3.72 -4.71 -7.51
C ARG A 50 -2.22 -4.61 -7.21
N ASN A 51 -1.83 -3.87 -6.17
CA ASN A 51 -0.42 -3.66 -5.83
C ASN A 51 0.36 -3.01 -6.99
N ASP A 52 -0.28 -2.07 -7.67
CA ASP A 52 0.27 -1.40 -8.86
C ASP A 52 0.47 0.09 -8.56
N VAL A 53 1.15 0.37 -7.44
CA VAL A 53 1.41 1.73 -6.98
C VAL A 53 2.90 2.00 -7.04
N GLU A 54 3.30 2.91 -7.92
CA GLU A 54 4.71 3.30 -8.03
C GLU A 54 5.04 4.46 -7.10
N LYS A 55 4.13 5.42 -7.01
CA LYS A 55 4.26 6.59 -6.14
C LYS A 55 3.06 6.64 -5.21
N MET A 56 3.33 6.69 -3.93
CA MET A 56 2.28 6.63 -2.93
C MET A 56 1.88 8.04 -2.51
N ASP A 57 0.59 8.34 -2.66
CA ASP A 57 0.00 9.57 -2.16
C ASP A 57 -0.31 9.37 -0.67
N LEU A 58 0.31 10.17 0.19
CA LEU A 58 0.14 10.03 1.63
C LEU A 58 -1.28 10.35 2.10
N ASP A 59 -1.97 11.24 1.40
CA ASP A 59 -3.36 11.53 1.74
C ASP A 59 -4.26 10.33 1.45
N ILE A 60 -4.04 9.66 0.33
CA ILE A 60 -4.77 8.43 -0.01
C ILE A 60 -4.49 7.35 1.04
N LEU A 61 -3.23 7.20 1.42
CA LEU A 61 -2.86 6.24 2.47
C LEU A 61 -3.60 6.56 3.77
N ALA A 62 -3.63 7.83 4.16
CA ALA A 62 -4.33 8.25 5.38
C ALA A 62 -5.82 7.94 5.31
N ARG A 63 -6.47 8.20 4.16
CA ARG A 63 -7.89 7.92 3.98
C ARG A 63 -8.20 6.43 4.10
N ILE A 64 -7.36 5.60 3.48
CA ILE A 64 -7.51 4.15 3.56
C ILE A 64 -7.35 3.67 5.00
N CYS A 65 -6.32 4.15 5.69
CA CYS A 65 -6.11 3.80 7.10
C CYS A 65 -7.29 4.21 7.97
N TYR A 66 -7.85 5.39 7.72
CA TYR A 66 -8.99 5.89 8.48
C TYR A 66 -10.21 4.98 8.29
N VAL A 67 -10.55 4.66 7.05
CA VAL A 67 -11.72 3.84 6.74
C VAL A 67 -11.57 2.41 7.26
N LEU A 68 -10.38 1.84 7.10
CA LEU A 68 -10.12 0.45 7.51
C LEU A 68 -9.69 0.33 8.98
N GLU A 69 -9.54 1.45 9.68
CA GLU A 69 -9.11 1.48 11.09
C GLU A 69 -7.84 0.67 11.28
N CYS A 70 -6.82 0.99 10.49
CA CYS A 70 -5.54 0.29 10.52
C CYS A 70 -4.39 1.28 10.43
N ASP A 71 -3.19 0.78 10.66
CA ASP A 71 -1.97 1.58 10.53
C ASP A 71 -1.33 1.33 9.16
N PRO A 72 -0.49 2.27 8.68
CA PRO A 72 0.25 2.05 7.43
C PRO A 72 1.07 0.76 7.44
N SER A 73 1.59 0.36 8.59
CA SER A 73 2.35 -0.88 8.73
C SER A 73 1.53 -2.14 8.44
N ASP A 74 0.20 -2.02 8.48
CA ASP A 74 -0.70 -3.13 8.14
C ASP A 74 -0.91 -3.23 6.64
N LEU A 75 -0.60 -2.16 5.90
CA LEU A 75 -0.90 -2.06 4.47
C LEU A 75 0.33 -2.18 3.58
N ILE A 76 1.49 -1.84 4.08
CA ILE A 76 2.71 -1.85 3.28
C ILE A 76 3.80 -2.68 3.96
N ARG A 77 4.57 -3.36 3.14
CA ARG A 77 5.64 -4.23 3.63
C ARG A 77 6.86 -4.10 2.71
N TYR A 78 8.03 -4.09 3.31
CA TYR A 78 9.26 -4.14 2.54
C TYR A 78 9.60 -5.60 2.23
N GLU A 79 9.79 -5.89 0.93
CA GLU A 79 10.24 -7.20 0.46
C GLU A 79 11.74 -7.10 0.19
N HIS A 80 12.51 -7.85 0.93
CA HIS A 80 13.96 -7.88 0.76
C HIS A 80 14.34 -8.49 -0.59
N PRO A 81 15.48 -8.06 -1.18
CA PRO A 81 15.95 -8.66 -2.43
C PRO A 81 16.37 -10.10 -2.26
#